data_e50a839fd76a6bae8e4f3626fe414685
#
_entry.id   e50a839fd76a6bae8e4f3626fe414685
#
_cell.length_a   1.000
_cell.length_b   1.000
_cell.length_c   1.000
_cell.angle_alpha   90.00
_cell.angle_beta   90.00
_cell.angle_gamma   90.00
#
_symmetry.space_group_name_H-M   'P 1'
#
loop_
_entity.id
_entity.type
_entity.pdbx_description
1 polymer ?
#
loop_
_entity_poly.entity_id
_entity_poly.type
_entity_poly.pdbx_seq_one_letter_code
_entity_poly.pdbx_strand_id
1 'polypeptide(L)'
;QEGTYPLPEAQLDRFMFNTWVDYPSFAEELSVVKQTTGASVTDAQTVLSGQDILDAQALIRKMPVTDNVLEYAVNLSSKTRPGREHATEDVNKYLSWGAGPRASQFLVIGAKVHAALNGKYSPDIEDVKAVVTPILRHRIVRNYKAEADGMIVEKIISGLL
;
A
#
# COMPACT_ATOMS: atom_id res chain seq x y z
N GLN A 1 13.90 -21.94 -3.34
CA GLN A 1 12.80 -22.30 -4.27
C GLN A 1 13.31 -22.08 -5.69
N GLU A 2 13.73 -23.16 -6.32
CA GLU A 2 14.17 -23.14 -7.70
C GLU A 2 12.95 -22.87 -8.62
N GLY A 3 13.08 -21.86 -9.49
CA GLY A 3 12.09 -21.54 -10.52
C GLY A 3 11.19 -20.35 -10.30
N THR A 4 11.29 -19.63 -9.17
CA THR A 4 10.56 -18.37 -8.96
C THR A 4 11.48 -17.17 -9.12
N TYR A 5 11.23 -16.37 -10.16
CA TYR A 5 11.91 -15.08 -10.33
C TYR A 5 11.07 -13.98 -9.67
N PRO A 6 11.71 -12.98 -9.00
CA PRO A 6 10.98 -11.83 -8.52
C PRO A 6 10.32 -11.11 -9.71
N LEU A 7 9.10 -10.59 -9.49
CA LEU A 7 8.42 -9.81 -10.52
C LEU A 7 9.26 -8.56 -10.87
N PRO A 8 9.39 -8.22 -12.16
CA PRO A 8 10.00 -6.96 -12.57
C PRO A 8 9.29 -5.76 -11.93
N GLU A 9 10.03 -4.70 -11.62
CA GLU A 9 9.50 -3.49 -10.96
C GLU A 9 8.30 -2.89 -11.70
N ALA A 10 8.35 -2.89 -13.05
CA ALA A 10 7.23 -2.41 -13.89
C ALA A 10 5.94 -3.24 -13.73
N GLN A 11 6.06 -4.51 -13.35
CA GLN A 11 4.90 -5.35 -13.03
C GLN A 11 4.43 -5.13 -11.60
N LEU A 12 5.37 -4.99 -10.65
CA LEU A 12 5.05 -4.67 -9.26
C LEU A 12 4.27 -3.36 -9.14
N ASP A 13 4.63 -2.34 -9.93
CA ASP A 13 3.93 -1.05 -9.95
C ASP A 13 2.43 -1.15 -10.33
N ARG A 14 2.00 -2.25 -10.96
CA ARG A 14 0.58 -2.47 -11.32
C ARG A 14 -0.28 -2.94 -10.15
N PHE A 15 0.31 -3.51 -9.11
CA PHE A 15 -0.41 -3.93 -7.90
C PHE A 15 -0.63 -2.72 -6.98
N MET A 16 -1.85 -2.56 -6.48
CA MET A 16 -2.20 -1.42 -5.65
C MET A 16 -1.45 -1.44 -4.31
N PHE A 17 -1.51 -2.54 -3.61
CA PHE A 17 -0.91 -2.73 -2.29
C PHE A 17 0.17 -3.81 -2.30
N ASN A 18 1.18 -3.60 -1.47
CA ASN A 18 2.09 -4.62 -1.00
C ASN A 18 1.90 -4.77 0.51
N THR A 19 1.36 -5.90 0.93
CA THR A 19 1.12 -6.22 2.34
C THR A 19 2.12 -7.27 2.80
N TRP A 20 2.63 -7.11 3.99
CA TRP A 20 3.48 -8.10 4.61
C TRP A 20 2.63 -9.08 5.40
N VAL A 21 2.92 -10.35 5.22
CA VAL A 21 2.36 -11.45 6.01
C VAL A 21 3.53 -12.12 6.70
N ASP A 22 3.54 -12.08 8.01
CA ASP A 22 4.55 -12.73 8.84
C ASP A 22 4.05 -14.09 9.33
N TYR A 23 4.93 -14.85 9.96
CA TYR A 23 4.55 -16.10 10.60
C TYR A 23 3.55 -15.84 11.74
N PRO A 24 2.58 -16.75 11.94
CA PRO A 24 1.67 -16.64 13.08
C PRO A 24 2.44 -16.75 14.39
N SER A 25 1.92 -16.13 15.44
CA SER A 25 2.39 -16.37 16.80
C SER A 25 2.10 -17.82 17.21
N PHE A 26 2.79 -18.32 18.22
CA PHE A 26 2.57 -19.67 18.73
C PHE A 26 1.08 -19.97 19.06
N ALA A 27 0.37 -19.00 19.62
CA ALA A 27 -1.05 -19.14 19.95
C ALA A 27 -1.94 -19.25 18.71
N GLU A 28 -1.65 -18.45 17.68
CA GLU A 28 -2.36 -18.48 16.41
C GLU A 28 -2.09 -19.79 15.66
N GLU A 29 -0.83 -20.22 15.59
CA GLU A 29 -0.44 -21.49 14.98
C GLU A 29 -1.10 -22.69 15.68
N LEU A 30 -1.13 -22.69 17.02
CA LEU A 30 -1.85 -23.70 17.79
C LEU A 30 -3.35 -23.72 17.48
N SER A 31 -3.95 -22.54 17.29
CA SER A 31 -5.36 -22.40 16.88
C SER A 31 -5.59 -22.98 15.48
N VAL A 32 -4.73 -22.67 14.53
CA VAL A 32 -4.78 -23.23 13.17
C VAL A 32 -4.70 -24.75 13.20
N VAL A 33 -3.74 -25.32 13.92
CA VAL A 33 -3.57 -26.79 14.05
C VAL A 33 -4.85 -27.41 14.63
N LYS A 34 -5.40 -26.86 15.71
CA LYS A 34 -6.64 -27.40 16.31
C LYS A 34 -7.83 -27.37 15.36
N GLN A 35 -7.95 -26.31 14.55
CA GLN A 35 -9.06 -26.14 13.61
C GLN A 35 -8.93 -27.01 12.35
N THR A 36 -7.70 -27.27 11.89
CA THR A 36 -7.46 -27.95 10.62
C THR A 36 -7.19 -29.46 10.76
N THR A 37 -6.83 -29.93 11.95
CA THR A 37 -6.54 -31.37 12.21
C THR A 37 -7.68 -32.10 12.92
N GLY A 38 -8.77 -31.40 13.26
CA GLY A 38 -9.95 -32.01 13.88
C GLY A 38 -10.82 -32.76 12.87
N ALA A 39 -11.78 -33.55 13.38
CA ALA A 39 -12.72 -34.34 12.56
C ALA A 39 -13.72 -33.50 11.76
N SER A 40 -13.93 -32.24 12.13
CA SER A 40 -14.84 -31.31 11.41
C SER A 40 -14.05 -30.11 10.91
N VAL A 41 -14.08 -29.87 9.60
CA VAL A 41 -13.59 -28.62 9.00
C VAL A 41 -14.80 -27.73 8.74
N THR A 42 -14.76 -26.52 9.25
CA THR A 42 -15.84 -25.54 8.99
C THR A 42 -15.59 -24.91 7.62
N ASP A 43 -16.50 -25.12 6.70
CA ASP A 43 -16.46 -24.49 5.38
C ASP A 43 -16.69 -22.98 5.48
N ALA A 44 -15.93 -22.22 4.70
CA ALA A 44 -16.12 -20.77 4.59
C ALA A 44 -17.45 -20.46 3.87
N GLN A 45 -18.24 -19.56 4.43
CA GLN A 45 -19.46 -19.10 3.81
C GLN A 45 -19.21 -17.92 2.87
N THR A 46 -19.89 -17.89 1.73
CA THR A 46 -19.85 -16.76 0.82
C THR A 46 -20.54 -15.55 1.46
N VAL A 47 -19.81 -14.47 1.68
CA VAL A 47 -20.30 -13.22 2.29
C VAL A 47 -20.63 -12.18 1.21
N LEU A 48 -19.87 -12.14 0.12
CA LEU A 48 -20.02 -11.19 -0.98
C LEU A 48 -20.02 -11.94 -2.32
N SER A 49 -20.86 -11.51 -3.24
CA SER A 49 -20.85 -11.94 -4.64
C SER A 49 -19.84 -11.14 -5.46
N GLY A 50 -19.49 -11.64 -6.66
CA GLY A 50 -18.68 -10.88 -7.61
C GLY A 50 -19.34 -9.55 -8.02
N GLN A 51 -20.69 -9.52 -8.08
CA GLN A 51 -21.44 -8.31 -8.41
C GLN A 51 -21.34 -7.26 -7.30
N ASP A 52 -21.39 -7.65 -6.03
CA ASP A 52 -21.21 -6.73 -4.90
C ASP A 52 -19.85 -6.04 -4.95
N ILE A 53 -18.80 -6.77 -5.37
CA ILE A 53 -17.46 -6.20 -5.53
C ILE A 53 -17.43 -5.17 -6.67
N LEU A 54 -18.04 -5.47 -7.81
CA LEU A 54 -18.11 -4.55 -8.95
C LEU A 54 -18.92 -3.29 -8.60
N ASP A 55 -20.01 -3.43 -7.88
CA ASP A 55 -20.84 -2.31 -7.44
C ASP A 55 -20.09 -1.43 -6.44
N ALA A 56 -19.36 -2.03 -5.50
CA ALA A 56 -18.49 -1.31 -4.58
C ALA A 56 -17.38 -0.52 -5.32
N GLN A 57 -16.73 -1.13 -6.31
CA GLN A 57 -15.73 -0.44 -7.14
C GLN A 57 -16.33 0.75 -7.90
N ALA A 58 -17.53 0.59 -8.46
CA ALA A 58 -18.24 1.66 -9.15
C ALA A 58 -18.62 2.80 -8.19
N LEU A 59 -19.05 2.47 -6.97
CA LEU A 59 -19.38 3.44 -5.93
C LEU A 59 -18.16 4.26 -5.52
N ILE A 60 -17.03 3.60 -5.23
CA ILE A 60 -15.78 4.27 -4.84
C ILE A 60 -15.29 5.25 -5.92
N ARG A 61 -15.42 4.88 -7.20
CA ARG A 61 -15.04 5.80 -8.28
C ARG A 61 -15.88 7.08 -8.31
N LYS A 62 -17.16 7.00 -7.94
CA LYS A 62 -18.08 8.15 -7.89
C LYS A 62 -17.90 9.02 -6.64
N MET A 63 -17.22 8.54 -5.61
CA MET A 63 -16.99 9.31 -4.38
C MET A 63 -16.25 10.61 -4.70
N PRO A 64 -16.75 11.79 -4.28
CA PRO A 64 -16.07 13.06 -4.50
C PRO A 64 -14.74 13.11 -3.73
N VAL A 65 -13.82 13.92 -4.23
CA VAL A 65 -12.54 14.21 -3.57
C VAL A 65 -12.21 15.68 -3.80
N THR A 66 -11.70 16.35 -2.80
CA THR A 66 -11.34 17.76 -2.86
C THR A 66 -9.94 17.95 -3.45
N ASP A 67 -9.69 19.09 -4.08
CA ASP A 67 -8.42 19.38 -4.75
C ASP A 67 -7.22 19.30 -3.81
N ASN A 68 -7.36 19.77 -2.56
CA ASN A 68 -6.28 19.67 -1.57
C ASN A 68 -5.84 18.23 -1.27
N VAL A 69 -6.75 17.26 -1.31
CA VAL A 69 -6.42 15.84 -1.12
C VAL A 69 -5.72 15.28 -2.36
N LEU A 70 -6.17 15.68 -3.56
CA LEU A 70 -5.50 15.33 -4.82
C LEU A 70 -4.07 15.88 -4.87
N GLU A 71 -3.91 17.17 -4.55
CA GLU A 71 -2.60 17.82 -4.49
C GLU A 71 -1.68 17.16 -3.46
N TYR A 72 -2.22 16.82 -2.27
CA TYR A 72 -1.44 16.14 -1.25
C TYR A 72 -0.92 14.78 -1.74
N ALA A 73 -1.77 13.97 -2.38
CA ALA A 73 -1.38 12.65 -2.92
C ALA A 73 -0.32 12.77 -4.04
N VAL A 74 -0.44 13.78 -4.92
CA VAL A 74 0.55 14.06 -5.98
C VAL A 74 1.87 14.55 -5.37
N ASN A 75 1.82 15.49 -4.43
CA ASN A 75 2.99 16.02 -3.75
C ASN A 75 3.74 14.92 -3.00
N LEU A 76 3.01 14.05 -2.28
CA LEU A 76 3.60 12.93 -1.56
C LEU A 76 4.36 11.97 -2.50
N SER A 77 3.76 11.61 -3.64
CA SER A 77 4.43 10.80 -4.66
C SER A 77 5.63 11.53 -5.26
N SER A 78 5.54 12.83 -5.50
CA SER A 78 6.63 13.65 -6.05
C SER A 78 7.81 13.74 -5.11
N LYS A 79 7.57 13.87 -3.81
CA LYS A 79 8.62 13.88 -2.76
C LYS A 79 9.48 12.62 -2.77
N THR A 80 8.97 11.47 -3.26
CA THR A 80 9.73 10.22 -3.34
C THR A 80 10.79 10.19 -4.43
N ARG A 81 10.83 11.17 -5.35
CA ARG A 81 11.65 11.14 -6.58
C ARG A 81 12.98 11.85 -6.35
N PRO A 82 14.11 11.12 -6.24
CA PRO A 82 15.41 11.75 -6.01
C PRO A 82 15.80 12.70 -7.16
N GLY A 83 16.49 13.78 -6.80
CA GLY A 83 16.95 14.79 -7.76
C GLY A 83 15.86 15.69 -8.34
N ARG A 84 14.63 15.66 -7.78
CA ARG A 84 13.53 16.55 -8.18
C ARG A 84 13.27 17.61 -7.11
N GLU A 85 12.60 18.69 -7.52
CA GLU A 85 12.35 19.89 -6.71
C GLU A 85 11.75 19.61 -5.31
N HIS A 86 10.83 18.63 -5.23
CA HIS A 86 10.14 18.30 -3.97
C HIS A 86 10.80 17.17 -3.17
N ALA A 87 11.95 16.63 -3.64
CA ALA A 87 12.64 15.54 -2.97
C ALA A 87 13.22 16.01 -1.61
N THR A 88 12.95 15.22 -0.57
CA THR A 88 13.56 15.47 0.74
C THR A 88 15.04 15.09 0.74
N GLU A 89 15.78 15.55 1.74
CA GLU A 89 17.21 15.21 1.89
C GLU A 89 17.42 13.69 2.01
N ASP A 90 16.58 13.02 2.80
CA ASP A 90 16.63 11.56 2.96
C ASP A 90 16.31 10.81 1.66
N VAL A 91 15.36 11.31 0.86
CA VAL A 91 15.06 10.75 -0.45
C VAL A 91 16.25 10.86 -1.38
N ASN A 92 16.88 12.03 -1.47
CA ASN A 92 18.08 12.23 -2.29
C ASN A 92 19.26 11.38 -1.82
N LYS A 93 19.38 11.14 -0.51
CA LYS A 93 20.45 10.36 0.10
C LYS A 93 20.27 8.86 -0.06
N TYR A 94 19.03 8.35 0.03
CA TYR A 94 18.75 6.94 0.24
C TYR A 94 17.98 6.24 -0.88
N LEU A 95 17.39 6.98 -1.83
CA LEU A 95 16.64 6.35 -2.92
C LEU A 95 17.40 6.39 -4.25
N SER A 96 17.30 5.30 -5.01
CA SER A 96 17.67 5.23 -6.43
C SER A 96 16.50 5.65 -7.31
N TRP A 97 15.29 5.24 -6.95
CA TRP A 97 14.07 5.49 -7.72
C TRP A 97 12.90 5.84 -6.80
N GLY A 98 12.08 6.78 -7.26
CA GLY A 98 10.84 7.18 -6.61
C GLY A 98 9.60 6.66 -7.36
N ALA A 99 8.45 6.84 -6.73
CA ALA A 99 7.18 6.37 -7.25
C ALA A 99 6.71 7.13 -8.50
N GLY A 100 6.13 6.39 -9.45
CA GLY A 100 5.53 6.93 -10.65
C GLY A 100 4.12 7.52 -10.42
N PRO A 101 3.47 8.07 -11.48
CA PRO A 101 2.12 8.67 -11.37
C PRO A 101 1.04 7.70 -10.90
N ARG A 102 1.21 6.39 -11.12
CA ARG A 102 0.29 5.36 -10.63
C ARG A 102 0.18 5.34 -9.11
N ALA A 103 1.25 5.68 -8.41
CA ALA A 103 1.22 5.82 -6.96
C ALA A 103 0.20 6.89 -6.52
N SER A 104 0.22 8.09 -7.15
CA SER A 104 -0.76 9.14 -6.85
C SER A 104 -2.20 8.70 -7.10
N GLN A 105 -2.44 7.96 -8.19
CA GLN A 105 -3.76 7.40 -8.50
C GLN A 105 -4.22 6.42 -7.43
N PHE A 106 -3.34 5.51 -7.00
CA PHE A 106 -3.66 4.54 -5.96
C PHE A 106 -3.80 5.15 -4.58
N LEU A 107 -3.04 6.20 -4.25
CA LEU A 107 -3.22 6.96 -3.01
C LEU A 107 -4.63 7.55 -2.93
N VAL A 108 -5.10 8.17 -4.01
CA VAL A 108 -6.46 8.73 -4.05
C VAL A 108 -7.53 7.64 -3.98
N ILE A 109 -7.40 6.55 -4.76
CA ILE A 109 -8.38 5.45 -4.74
C ILE A 109 -8.37 4.77 -3.37
N GLY A 110 -7.20 4.50 -2.79
CA GLY A 110 -7.07 3.90 -1.46
C GLY A 110 -7.66 4.77 -0.37
N ALA A 111 -7.42 6.09 -0.43
CA ALA A 111 -8.03 7.05 0.50
C ALA A 111 -9.56 7.06 0.42
N LYS A 112 -10.14 7.00 -0.79
CA LYS A 112 -11.60 6.88 -0.96
C LYS A 112 -12.15 5.62 -0.30
N VAL A 113 -11.48 4.47 -0.48
CA VAL A 113 -11.89 3.20 0.14
C VAL A 113 -11.77 3.31 1.65
N HIS A 114 -10.65 3.84 2.17
CA HIS A 114 -10.43 4.02 3.60
C HIS A 114 -11.51 4.92 4.22
N ALA A 115 -11.82 6.04 3.57
CA ALA A 115 -12.88 6.95 3.99
C ALA A 115 -14.26 6.26 4.02
N ALA A 116 -14.60 5.51 2.96
CA ALA A 116 -15.87 4.79 2.88
C ALA A 116 -16.03 3.76 3.99
N LEU A 117 -14.98 2.98 4.27
CA LEU A 117 -14.97 2.00 5.36
C LEU A 117 -15.13 2.65 6.74
N ASN A 118 -14.73 3.91 6.89
CA ASN A 118 -14.90 4.71 8.09
C ASN A 118 -16.17 5.60 8.08
N GLY A 119 -17.12 5.33 7.16
CA GLY A 119 -18.41 6.02 7.09
C GLY A 119 -18.34 7.46 6.57
N LYS A 120 -17.24 7.86 5.93
CA LYS A 120 -17.08 9.20 5.34
C LYS A 120 -17.59 9.21 3.90
N TYR A 121 -18.11 10.35 3.46
CA TYR A 121 -18.56 10.56 2.07
C TYR A 121 -17.51 11.16 1.15
N SER A 122 -16.38 11.58 1.69
CA SER A 122 -15.21 12.12 0.97
C SER A 122 -13.95 11.83 1.78
N PRO A 123 -12.82 11.47 1.13
CA PRO A 123 -11.56 11.29 1.83
C PRO A 123 -10.97 12.63 2.28
N ASP A 124 -10.16 12.58 3.32
CA ASP A 124 -9.29 13.66 3.77
C ASP A 124 -7.80 13.23 3.72
N ILE A 125 -6.90 14.11 4.18
CA ILE A 125 -5.45 13.85 4.19
C ILE A 125 -5.10 12.64 5.08
N GLU A 126 -5.81 12.42 6.18
CA GLU A 126 -5.55 11.29 7.07
C GLU A 126 -5.90 9.95 6.40
N ASP A 127 -6.93 9.93 5.53
CA ASP A 127 -7.24 8.75 4.74
C ASP A 127 -6.14 8.43 3.71
N VAL A 128 -5.49 9.45 3.13
CA VAL A 128 -4.30 9.26 2.28
C VAL A 128 -3.14 8.70 3.10
N LYS A 129 -2.84 9.26 4.26
CA LYS A 129 -1.75 8.80 5.15
C LYS A 129 -1.93 7.35 5.57
N ALA A 130 -3.16 6.92 5.85
CA ALA A 130 -3.46 5.55 6.26
C ALA A 130 -3.05 4.49 5.21
N VAL A 131 -3.05 4.84 3.93
CA VAL A 131 -2.76 3.90 2.83
C VAL A 131 -1.38 4.09 2.20
N VAL A 132 -0.60 5.07 2.64
CA VAL A 132 0.69 5.44 2.03
C VAL A 132 1.68 4.28 2.02
N THR A 133 1.91 3.67 3.18
CA THR A 133 2.95 2.64 3.32
C THR A 133 2.72 1.45 2.41
N PRO A 134 1.57 0.77 2.40
CA PRO A 134 1.36 -0.37 1.52
C PRO A 134 1.33 0.00 0.03
N ILE A 135 1.07 1.26 -0.33
CA ILE A 135 1.10 1.73 -1.72
C ILE A 135 2.51 2.07 -2.17
N LEU A 136 3.33 2.70 -1.33
CA LEU A 136 4.65 3.18 -1.74
C LEU A 136 5.78 2.17 -1.57
N ARG A 137 5.69 1.23 -0.61
CA ARG A 137 6.83 0.36 -0.22
C ARG A 137 7.44 -0.45 -1.35
N HIS A 138 6.67 -0.83 -2.36
CA HIS A 138 7.14 -1.60 -3.52
C HIS A 138 7.37 -0.74 -4.77
N ARG A 139 7.24 0.59 -4.63
CA ARG A 139 7.41 1.58 -5.71
C ARG A 139 8.63 2.46 -5.55
N ILE A 140 9.22 2.44 -4.37
CA ILE A 140 10.46 3.17 -4.09
C ILE A 140 11.60 2.18 -3.90
N VAL A 141 12.73 2.48 -4.54
CA VAL A 141 13.90 1.59 -4.54
C VAL A 141 15.03 2.27 -3.79
N ARG A 142 15.49 1.61 -2.73
CA ARG A 142 16.63 2.06 -1.94
C ARG A 142 17.94 1.96 -2.76
N ASN A 143 18.87 2.85 -2.48
CA ASN A 143 20.21 2.74 -3.00
C ASN A 143 21.13 1.96 -2.02
N TYR A 144 22.36 1.70 -2.45
CA TYR A 144 23.36 0.99 -1.66
C TYR A 144 23.65 1.66 -0.31
N LYS A 145 23.59 3.01 -0.27
CA LYS A 145 23.82 3.77 0.96
C LYS A 145 22.73 3.53 2.01
N ALA A 146 21.48 3.39 1.58
CA ALA A 146 20.39 3.05 2.48
C ALA A 146 20.60 1.66 3.12
N GLU A 147 21.12 0.70 2.36
CA GLU A 147 21.44 -0.62 2.89
C GLU A 147 22.59 -0.55 3.89
N ALA A 148 23.66 0.19 3.57
CA ALA A 148 24.82 0.36 4.45
C ALA A 148 24.45 1.06 5.77
N ASP A 149 23.56 2.06 5.72
CA ASP A 149 23.11 2.85 6.88
C ASP A 149 21.94 2.16 7.63
N GLY A 150 21.48 0.98 7.19
CA GLY A 150 20.33 0.26 7.79
C GLY A 150 19.00 1.00 7.65
N MET A 151 18.89 1.90 6.65
CA MET A 151 17.66 2.65 6.41
C MET A 151 16.62 1.79 5.71
N ILE A 152 15.48 1.55 6.38
CA ILE A 152 14.36 0.78 5.84
C ILE A 152 13.38 1.68 5.08
N VAL A 153 12.65 1.07 4.13
CA VAL A 153 11.68 1.79 3.27
C VAL A 153 10.61 2.49 4.09
N GLU A 154 10.09 1.83 5.11
CA GLU A 154 9.03 2.35 5.98
C GLU A 154 9.46 3.63 6.72
N LYS A 155 10.73 3.69 7.13
CA LYS A 155 11.27 4.88 7.80
C LYS A 155 11.39 6.06 6.83
N ILE A 156 11.78 5.80 5.59
CA ILE A 156 11.83 6.85 4.56
C ILE A 156 10.40 7.36 4.28
N ILE A 157 9.43 6.45 4.11
CA ILE A 157 8.02 6.81 3.89
C ILE A 157 7.47 7.63 5.06
N SER A 158 7.76 7.22 6.30
CA SER A 158 7.33 7.94 7.50
C SER A 158 7.88 9.37 7.55
N GLY A 159 9.09 9.60 7.04
CA GLY A 159 9.70 10.94 6.94
C GLY A 159 9.07 11.83 5.85
N LEU A 160 8.19 11.32 5.00
CA LEU A 160 7.49 12.09 3.97
C LEU A 160 6.15 12.65 4.44
N LEU A 161 5.59 12.09 5.52
CA LEU A 161 4.27 12.45 6.08
C LEU A 161 4.32 13.70 6.94
#